data_7f5a9c60a25b30ee59c60e967e1a5e14
#
_entry.id   7f5a9c60a25b30ee59c60e967e1a5e14
#
_cell.length_a   1.000
_cell.length_b   1.000
_cell.length_c   1.000
_cell.angle_alpha   90.00
_cell.angle_beta   90.00
_cell.angle_gamma   90.00
#
_symmetry.space_group_name_H-M   'P 1'
#
loop_
_entity.id
_entity.type
_entity.pdbx_description
1 polymer ?
#
loop_
_entity_poly.entity_id
_entity_poly.type
_entity_poly.pdbx_seq_one_letter_code
_entity_poly.pdbx_strand_id
1 'polypeptide(L)'
;LPYITTMGQSYDRDGMGGFRTIRGIMRNRVQGLDMASYNAELRWRFISFTLGNQNIALGLNCFSDGTMVTKEYDMSFNRKVSDYASTEEYNKSFSSYRSYMEMGLAKDRPHITVGGGFRFIMNQNFIVCLEYGKPVGKYGKQDGNGAFYINTGYLF
;
A
#
# COMPACT_ATOMS: atom_id res chain seq x y z
N LEU A 1 -15.63 -10.89 -10.15
CA LEU A 1 -15.09 -10.96 -11.53
C LEU A 1 -13.80 -11.77 -11.49
N PRO A 2 -13.57 -12.67 -12.46
CA PRO A 2 -12.33 -13.44 -12.48
C PRO A 2 -11.12 -12.50 -12.66
N TYR A 3 -10.02 -12.82 -12.01
CA TYR A 3 -8.78 -12.02 -12.02
C TYR A 3 -8.31 -11.65 -13.43
N ILE A 4 -8.46 -12.54 -14.40
CA ILE A 4 -8.06 -12.32 -15.79
C ILE A 4 -8.84 -11.20 -16.46
N THR A 5 -10.14 -11.04 -16.18
CA THR A 5 -10.95 -9.96 -16.76
C THR A 5 -10.59 -8.60 -16.19
N THR A 6 -10.09 -8.57 -14.97
CA THR A 6 -9.57 -7.34 -14.38
C THR A 6 -8.15 -7.00 -14.85
N MET A 7 -7.36 -7.97 -15.35
CA MET A 7 -5.99 -7.72 -15.86
C MET A 7 -5.92 -6.92 -17.16
N GLY A 8 -6.97 -6.86 -17.95
CA GLY A 8 -7.02 -6.14 -19.24
C GLY A 8 -7.49 -4.69 -19.18
N GLN A 9 -8.16 -4.30 -18.10
CA GLN A 9 -8.72 -2.94 -17.97
C GLN A 9 -7.84 -2.08 -17.09
N SER A 10 -7.21 -1.06 -17.65
CA SER A 10 -6.21 -0.23 -16.97
C SER A 10 -6.79 0.79 -15.98
N TYR A 11 -8.10 0.84 -15.79
CA TYR A 11 -8.76 1.91 -15.05
C TYR A 11 -9.15 1.59 -13.60
N ASP A 12 -9.32 0.32 -13.21
CA ASP A 12 -9.91 -0.01 -11.90
C ASP A 12 -9.02 -0.85 -10.99
N ARG A 13 -7.71 -0.70 -11.09
CA ARG A 13 -6.77 -1.49 -10.29
C ARG A 13 -5.97 -0.66 -9.34
N ASP A 14 -6.63 0.13 -8.58
CA ASP A 14 -5.98 0.77 -7.45
C ASP A 14 -5.88 -0.24 -6.30
N GLY A 15 -4.78 -1.01 -6.32
CA GLY A 15 -4.34 -1.75 -5.14
C GLY A 15 -3.92 -0.77 -4.04
N MET A 16 -3.88 -1.26 -2.81
CA MET A 16 -3.35 -0.50 -1.69
C MET A 16 -1.83 -0.39 -1.76
N GLY A 17 -1.32 0.75 -1.35
CA GLY A 17 0.09 1.13 -1.36
C GLY A 17 0.34 2.47 -2.04
N GLY A 18 1.36 3.18 -1.58
CA GLY A 18 1.71 4.51 -2.03
C GLY A 18 1.10 5.62 -1.19
N PHE A 19 1.43 6.84 -1.53
CA PHE A 19 1.12 8.04 -0.75
C PHE A 19 -0.36 8.22 -0.37
N ARG A 20 -1.28 7.87 -1.27
CA ARG A 20 -2.72 8.11 -1.09
C ARG A 20 -3.42 7.10 -0.19
N THR A 21 -2.85 5.92 -0.04
CA THR A 21 -3.49 4.81 0.67
C THR A 21 -2.66 4.38 1.88
N ILE A 22 -1.54 3.71 1.65
CA ILE A 22 -0.64 3.20 2.70
C ILE A 22 0.76 3.72 2.40
N ARG A 23 1.21 4.68 3.18
CA ARG A 23 2.54 5.30 3.02
C ARG A 23 3.65 4.29 3.36
N GLY A 24 4.73 4.30 2.61
CA GLY A 24 5.88 3.42 2.84
C GLY A 24 5.83 2.10 2.08
N ILE A 25 4.68 1.66 1.60
CA ILE A 25 4.50 0.49 0.74
C ILE A 25 4.54 0.93 -0.73
N MET A 26 5.09 0.10 -1.60
CA MET A 26 5.09 0.35 -3.04
C MET A 26 3.65 0.50 -3.56
N ARG A 27 3.48 1.41 -4.52
CA ARG A 27 2.16 1.67 -5.12
C ARG A 27 1.56 0.39 -5.69
N ASN A 28 0.26 0.18 -5.43
CA ASN A 28 -0.52 -0.97 -5.90
C ASN A 28 0.06 -2.34 -5.50
N ARG A 29 0.82 -2.40 -4.42
CA ARG A 29 1.47 -3.63 -3.96
C ARG A 29 0.48 -4.66 -3.41
N VAL A 30 -0.54 -4.21 -2.69
CA VAL A 30 -1.54 -5.07 -2.05
C VAL A 30 -2.82 -5.02 -2.87
N GLN A 31 -3.24 -6.17 -3.40
CA GLN A 31 -4.41 -6.29 -4.27
C GLN A 31 -5.27 -7.47 -3.82
N GLY A 32 -6.57 -7.28 -3.80
CA GLY A 32 -7.55 -8.31 -3.46
C GLY A 32 -8.95 -7.90 -3.89
N LEU A 33 -9.91 -8.81 -3.78
CA LEU A 33 -11.32 -8.50 -4.04
C LEU A 33 -11.89 -7.58 -2.95
N ASP A 34 -11.59 -7.90 -1.69
CA ASP A 34 -11.95 -7.07 -0.55
C ASP A 34 -10.71 -6.80 0.28
N MET A 35 -10.56 -5.57 0.71
CA MET A 35 -9.42 -5.11 1.50
C MET A 35 -9.91 -4.27 2.67
N ALA A 36 -9.30 -4.46 3.83
CA ALA A 36 -9.49 -3.60 4.99
C ALA A 36 -8.24 -2.76 5.19
N SER A 37 -8.41 -1.47 5.47
CA SER A 37 -7.29 -0.56 5.73
C SER A 37 -7.57 0.34 6.92
N TYR A 38 -6.51 0.79 7.56
CA TYR A 38 -6.56 1.83 8.58
C TYR A 38 -5.42 2.83 8.39
N ASN A 39 -5.68 4.06 8.77
CA ASN A 39 -4.69 5.12 8.84
C ASN A 39 -4.84 5.81 10.20
N ALA A 40 -3.79 5.82 10.98
CA ALA A 40 -3.73 6.52 12.26
C ALA A 40 -2.61 7.55 12.21
N GLU A 41 -2.89 8.79 12.57
CA GLU A 41 -1.91 9.86 12.51
C GLU A 41 -2.04 10.77 13.72
N LEU A 42 -0.91 11.02 14.39
CA LEU A 42 -0.77 12.00 15.45
C LEU A 42 0.00 13.21 14.90
N ARG A 43 -0.60 14.38 15.01
CA ARG A 43 -0.03 15.65 14.56
C ARG A 43 0.20 16.56 15.75
N TRP A 44 1.42 17.07 15.86
CA TRP A 44 1.79 17.98 16.92
C TRP A 44 2.45 19.24 16.35
N ARG A 45 1.85 20.39 16.64
CA ARG A 45 2.41 21.71 16.31
C ARG A 45 3.15 22.23 17.55
N PHE A 46 4.47 22.33 17.47
CA PHE A 46 5.31 22.65 18.61
C PHE A 46 5.80 24.10 18.62
N ILE A 47 5.86 24.78 17.47
CA ILE A 47 6.27 26.18 17.35
C ILE A 47 5.29 26.92 16.46
N SER A 48 4.94 28.15 16.86
CA SER A 48 4.24 29.13 16.02
C SER A 48 4.82 30.50 16.26
N PHE A 49 5.12 31.21 15.19
CA PHE A 49 5.66 32.57 15.26
C PHE A 49 5.21 33.38 14.05
N THR A 50 5.32 34.70 14.16
CA THR A 50 4.99 35.63 13.07
C THR A 50 6.30 36.20 12.51
N LEU A 51 6.48 36.11 11.22
CA LEU A 51 7.61 36.69 10.50
C LEU A 51 7.07 37.70 9.48
N GLY A 52 7.23 38.98 9.78
CA GLY A 52 6.58 40.04 9.01
C GLY A 52 5.05 39.93 9.11
N ASN A 53 4.38 39.83 7.95
CA ASN A 53 2.93 39.63 7.87
C ASN A 53 2.51 38.16 7.73
N GLN A 54 3.43 37.22 7.95
CA GLN A 54 3.18 35.80 7.77
C GLN A 54 3.17 35.06 9.11
N ASN A 55 2.14 34.28 9.35
CA ASN A 55 2.08 33.36 10.48
C ASN A 55 2.68 32.02 10.08
N ILE A 56 3.77 31.64 10.75
CA ILE A 56 4.49 30.40 10.47
C ILE A 56 4.31 29.46 11.65
N ALA A 57 4.01 28.20 11.37
CA ALA A 57 4.00 27.16 12.35
C ALA A 57 4.79 25.96 11.87
N LEU A 58 5.49 25.33 12.81
CA LEU A 58 6.23 24.10 12.60
C LEU A 58 5.57 22.97 13.39
N GLY A 59 5.45 21.83 12.78
CA GLY A 59 4.85 20.65 13.37
C GLY A 59 5.57 19.37 13.01
N LEU A 60 5.30 18.35 13.80
CA LEU A 60 5.69 16.97 13.54
C LEU A 60 4.44 16.13 13.37
N ASN A 61 4.55 15.07 12.63
CA ASN A 61 3.56 14.01 12.60
C ASN A 61 4.20 12.65 12.72
N CYS A 62 3.49 11.73 13.36
CA CYS A 62 3.79 10.31 13.39
C CYS A 62 2.56 9.58 12.89
N PHE A 63 2.76 8.54 12.10
CA PHE A 63 1.64 7.78 11.56
C PHE A 63 1.90 6.28 11.58
N SER A 64 0.81 5.53 11.58
CA SER A 64 0.77 4.10 11.33
C SER A 64 -0.36 3.83 10.34
N ASP A 65 -0.01 3.29 9.20
CA ASP A 65 -0.96 2.88 8.19
C ASP A 65 -0.91 1.36 8.06
N GLY A 66 -2.05 0.73 7.77
CA GLY A 66 -2.07 -0.71 7.55
C GLY A 66 -3.18 -1.14 6.63
N THR A 67 -2.95 -2.24 5.93
CA THR A 67 -3.93 -2.88 5.06
C THR A 67 -3.81 -4.39 5.11
N MET A 68 -4.89 -5.07 4.82
CA MET A 68 -4.97 -6.53 4.73
C MET A 68 -6.00 -6.90 3.68
N VAL A 69 -5.69 -7.92 2.88
CA VAL A 69 -6.67 -8.53 1.99
C VAL A 69 -7.58 -9.44 2.82
N THR A 70 -8.88 -9.17 2.79
CA THR A 70 -9.90 -9.97 3.48
C THR A 70 -10.52 -11.01 2.57
N LYS A 71 -10.53 -10.74 1.25
CA LYS A 71 -10.97 -11.68 0.23
C LYS A 71 -10.03 -11.62 -0.97
N GLU A 72 -9.38 -12.74 -1.23
CA GLU A 72 -8.49 -12.89 -2.36
C GLU A 72 -9.25 -13.10 -3.67
N TYR A 73 -8.55 -12.90 -4.81
CA TYR A 73 -9.07 -13.28 -6.11
C TYR A 73 -9.15 -14.81 -6.21
N ASP A 74 -10.28 -15.33 -6.70
CA ASP A 74 -10.38 -16.74 -7.05
C ASP A 74 -9.59 -16.98 -8.36
N MET A 75 -8.43 -17.62 -8.21
CA MET A 75 -7.55 -18.02 -9.31
C MET A 75 -7.65 -19.51 -9.61
N SER A 76 -8.78 -20.15 -9.28
CA SER A 76 -9.00 -21.54 -9.62
C SER A 76 -9.10 -21.71 -11.16
N PHE A 77 -8.13 -22.42 -11.73
CA PHE A 77 -8.17 -22.79 -13.13
C PHE A 77 -8.66 -24.24 -13.25
N ASN A 78 -9.81 -24.44 -13.84
CA ASN A 78 -10.31 -25.76 -14.23
C ASN A 78 -9.56 -26.23 -15.50
N ARG A 79 -8.25 -26.49 -15.39
CA ARG A 79 -7.48 -27.12 -16.47
C ARG A 79 -7.56 -28.64 -16.34
N LYS A 80 -7.89 -29.29 -17.46
CA LYS A 80 -7.93 -30.76 -17.54
C LYS A 80 -6.58 -31.27 -18.03
N VAL A 81 -6.24 -32.51 -17.67
CA VAL A 81 -5.02 -33.16 -18.17
C VAL A 81 -5.02 -33.24 -19.70
N SER A 82 -6.20 -33.33 -20.33
CA SER A 82 -6.37 -33.32 -21.80
C SER A 82 -5.88 -32.01 -22.47
N ASP A 83 -5.71 -30.93 -21.71
CA ASP A 83 -5.25 -29.64 -22.26
C ASP A 83 -3.72 -29.60 -22.42
N TYR A 84 -3.03 -30.66 -22.02
CA TYR A 84 -1.58 -30.79 -22.08
C TYR A 84 -1.14 -31.98 -22.92
N ALA A 85 0.01 -31.84 -23.58
CA ALA A 85 0.57 -32.87 -24.43
C ALA A 85 0.98 -34.12 -23.63
N SER A 86 1.29 -34.00 -22.35
CA SER A 86 1.63 -35.13 -21.48
C SER A 86 1.24 -34.87 -20.02
N THR A 87 1.09 -35.97 -19.27
CA THR A 87 0.85 -35.90 -17.81
C THR A 87 2.02 -35.24 -17.07
N GLU A 88 3.24 -35.37 -17.57
CA GLU A 88 4.43 -34.75 -16.98
C GLU A 88 4.41 -33.25 -17.15
N GLU A 89 4.01 -32.75 -18.33
CA GLU A 89 3.86 -31.34 -18.60
C GLU A 89 2.76 -30.72 -17.74
N TYR A 90 1.63 -31.41 -17.57
CA TYR A 90 0.56 -31.03 -16.66
C TYR A 90 1.08 -30.89 -15.23
N ASN A 91 1.77 -31.92 -14.71
CA ASN A 91 2.30 -31.92 -13.35
C ASN A 91 3.34 -30.83 -13.12
N LYS A 92 4.20 -30.58 -14.11
CA LYS A 92 5.22 -29.51 -14.05
C LYS A 92 4.57 -28.13 -14.01
N SER A 93 3.61 -27.88 -14.89
CA SER A 93 2.86 -26.62 -14.90
C SER A 93 2.06 -26.42 -13.62
N PHE A 94 1.45 -27.49 -13.12
CA PHE A 94 0.65 -27.46 -11.91
C PHE A 94 1.50 -27.32 -10.64
N SER A 95 2.68 -27.93 -10.58
CA SER A 95 3.59 -27.77 -9.42
C SER A 95 4.14 -26.35 -9.32
N SER A 96 4.51 -25.74 -10.43
CA SER A 96 4.93 -24.34 -10.49
C SER A 96 3.79 -23.40 -10.08
N TYR A 97 2.59 -23.65 -10.58
CA TYR A 97 1.39 -22.91 -10.26
C TYR A 97 1.00 -23.11 -8.78
N ARG A 98 1.03 -24.33 -8.27
CA ARG A 98 0.75 -24.68 -6.89
C ARG A 98 1.72 -24.02 -5.92
N SER A 99 3.00 -24.00 -6.26
CA SER A 99 4.02 -23.29 -5.49
C SER A 99 3.75 -21.78 -5.47
N TYR A 100 3.33 -21.22 -6.58
CA TYR A 100 2.92 -19.81 -6.67
C TYR A 100 1.65 -19.53 -5.84
N MET A 101 0.67 -20.43 -5.90
CA MET A 101 -0.57 -20.33 -5.12
C MET A 101 -0.35 -20.60 -3.64
N GLU A 102 0.52 -21.54 -3.26
CA GLU A 102 0.86 -21.80 -1.86
C GLU A 102 1.60 -20.60 -1.22
N MET A 103 2.34 -19.83 -2.01
CA MET A 103 2.87 -18.54 -1.56
C MET A 103 1.78 -17.47 -1.38
N GLY A 104 0.64 -17.59 -2.07
CA GLY A 104 -0.51 -16.69 -1.98
C GLY A 104 -1.65 -17.16 -1.08
N LEU A 105 -1.75 -18.47 -0.84
CA LEU A 105 -2.81 -19.10 -0.01
C LEU A 105 -2.55 -19.07 1.50
N ALA A 106 -1.35 -18.69 1.93
CA ALA A 106 -1.18 -18.27 3.31
C ALA A 106 -2.04 -17.02 3.47
N LYS A 107 -3.15 -17.12 4.25
CA LYS A 107 -4.00 -15.98 4.63
C LYS A 107 -3.16 -14.72 4.68
N ASP A 108 -3.55 -13.72 3.89
CA ASP A 108 -2.84 -12.47 3.87
C ASP A 108 -2.69 -11.93 5.30
N ARG A 109 -1.53 -11.42 5.60
CA ARG A 109 -1.24 -10.85 6.91
C ARG A 109 -1.26 -9.34 6.79
N PRO A 110 -1.54 -8.62 7.88
CA PRO A 110 -1.52 -7.19 7.84
C PRO A 110 -0.19 -6.64 7.33
N HIS A 111 -0.25 -5.84 6.28
CA HIS A 111 0.83 -5.00 5.79
C HIS A 111 0.80 -3.70 6.61
N ILE A 112 1.77 -3.51 7.46
CA ILE A 112 1.79 -2.38 8.40
C ILE A 112 2.99 -1.50 8.09
N THR A 113 2.79 -0.21 8.11
CA THR A 113 3.84 0.79 8.02
C THR A 113 3.80 1.73 9.20
N VAL A 114 4.95 2.24 9.55
CA VAL A 114 5.10 3.31 10.51
C VAL A 114 5.96 4.41 9.90
N GLY A 115 5.70 5.61 10.28
CA GLY A 115 6.45 6.74 9.76
C GLY A 115 6.25 8.00 10.55
N GLY A 116 6.90 9.03 10.08
CA GLY A 116 6.79 10.35 10.64
C GLY A 116 7.26 11.40 9.66
N GLY A 117 7.04 12.64 10.00
CA GLY A 117 7.38 13.72 9.13
C GLY A 117 7.38 15.06 9.82
N PHE A 118 7.83 16.03 9.04
CA PHE A 118 7.89 17.43 9.42
C PHE A 118 6.85 18.22 8.61
N ARG A 119 6.18 19.14 9.26
CA ARG A 119 5.14 19.99 8.68
C ARG A 119 5.52 21.44 8.81
N PHE A 120 5.58 22.14 7.71
CA PHE A 120 5.67 23.59 7.63
C PHE A 120 4.30 24.15 7.26
N ILE A 121 3.79 25.07 8.07
CA ILE A 121 2.47 25.66 7.89
C ILE A 121 2.65 27.17 7.78
N MET A 122 2.11 27.76 6.75
CA MET A 122 2.15 29.22 6.54
C MET A 122 0.73 29.76 6.40
N ASN A 123 0.41 30.79 7.18
CA ASN A 123 -0.90 31.44 7.22
C ASN A 123 -2.08 30.52 7.44
N GLN A 124 -1.84 29.37 8.07
CA GLN A 124 -2.83 28.31 8.33
C GLN A 124 -3.35 27.59 7.08
N ASN A 125 -3.11 28.12 5.89
CA ASN A 125 -3.68 27.62 4.64
C ASN A 125 -2.67 26.82 3.80
N PHE A 126 -1.42 27.25 3.77
CA PHE A 126 -0.38 26.57 2.99
C PHE A 126 0.41 25.63 3.88
N ILE A 127 0.40 24.35 3.53
CA ILE A 127 1.06 23.29 4.28
C ILE A 127 2.02 22.55 3.36
N VAL A 128 3.27 22.42 3.79
CA VAL A 128 4.26 21.52 3.20
C VAL A 128 4.60 20.44 4.20
N CYS A 129 4.45 19.19 3.81
CA CYS A 129 4.79 18.03 4.62
C CYS A 129 5.93 17.27 3.97
N LEU A 130 6.94 16.92 4.76
CA LEU A 130 8.00 15.98 4.41
C LEU A 130 7.83 14.77 5.28
N GLU A 131 7.51 13.64 4.70
CA GLU A 131 7.18 12.41 5.42
C GLU A 131 8.05 11.25 4.96
N TYR A 132 8.40 10.38 5.89
CA TYR A 132 9.04 9.10 5.60
C TYR A 132 8.23 7.99 6.22
N GLY A 133 7.86 7.00 5.42
CA GLY A 133 7.17 5.79 5.84
C GLY A 133 8.02 4.55 5.59
N LYS A 134 8.04 3.63 6.54
CA LYS A 134 8.76 2.36 6.44
C LYS A 134 7.82 1.21 6.74
N PRO A 135 7.75 0.18 5.88
CA PRO A 135 6.99 -1.03 6.19
C PRO A 135 7.64 -1.80 7.32
N VAL A 136 6.80 -2.30 8.22
CA VAL A 136 7.20 -3.09 9.38
C VAL A 136 6.40 -4.40 9.41
N GLY A 137 6.90 -5.38 10.17
CA GLY A 137 6.24 -6.67 10.28
C GLY A 137 6.80 -7.72 9.32
N LYS A 138 6.05 -8.80 9.10
CA LYS A 138 6.55 -9.98 8.39
C LYS A 138 6.85 -9.72 6.92
N TYR A 139 6.10 -8.84 6.28
CA TYR A 139 6.27 -8.46 4.88
C TYR A 139 7.18 -7.26 4.66
N GLY A 140 7.75 -6.68 5.72
CA GLY A 140 8.48 -5.42 5.66
C GLY A 140 9.46 -5.30 4.49
N LYS A 141 10.28 -6.34 4.24
CA LYS A 141 11.23 -6.35 3.11
C LYS A 141 10.56 -6.55 1.75
N GLN A 142 9.41 -7.24 1.70
CA GLN A 142 8.67 -7.50 0.46
C GLN A 142 7.83 -6.30 0.05
N ASP A 143 7.38 -5.51 1.00
CA ASP A 143 6.54 -4.33 0.79
C ASP A 143 7.36 -3.11 0.36
N GLY A 144 8.67 -3.15 0.55
CA GLY A 144 9.59 -2.10 0.14
C GLY A 144 10.57 -1.69 1.24
N ASN A 145 11.47 -0.79 0.90
CA ASN A 145 12.47 -0.26 1.83
C ASN A 145 12.01 1.03 2.55
N GLY A 146 10.76 1.40 2.36
CA GLY A 146 10.23 2.69 2.76
C GLY A 146 10.32 3.73 1.65
N ALA A 147 9.65 4.85 1.86
CA ALA A 147 9.60 5.93 0.88
C ALA A 147 9.50 7.29 1.55
N PHE A 148 10.10 8.28 0.90
CA PHE A 148 9.93 9.69 1.23
C PHE A 148 8.79 10.28 0.42
N TYR A 149 8.03 11.17 1.05
CA TYR A 149 6.93 11.88 0.45
C TYR A 149 7.05 13.37 0.72
N ILE A 150 6.82 14.16 -0.32
CA ILE A 150 6.64 15.59 -0.22
C ILE A 150 5.20 15.88 -0.61
N ASN A 151 4.45 16.44 0.29
CA ASN A 151 3.07 16.82 0.06
C ASN A 151 2.88 18.31 0.31
N THR A 152 2.16 18.95 -0.60
CA THR A 152 1.71 20.33 -0.43
C THR A 152 0.19 20.32 -0.42
N GLY A 153 -0.41 20.99 0.55
CA GLY A 153 -1.86 21.08 0.70
C GLY A 153 -2.27 22.50 1.04
N TYR A 154 -3.51 22.82 0.67
CA TYR A 154 -4.21 23.98 1.16
C TYR A 154 -5.34 23.51 2.06
N LEU A 155 -5.45 24.09 3.24
CA LEU A 155 -6.67 24.00 4.03
C LEU A 155 -7.62 25.07 3.51
N PHE A 156 -8.69 24.64 2.85
CA PHE A 156 -9.80 25.52 2.51
C PHE A 156 -10.79 25.55 3.66
#